data_affd3cd0903750b2af44e38bf117e580
#
_entry.id   affd3cd0903750b2af44e38bf117e580
#
_cell.length_a   1.000
_cell.length_b   1.000
_cell.length_c   1.000
_cell.angle_alpha   90.00
_cell.angle_beta   90.00
_cell.angle_gamma   90.00
#
_symmetry.space_group_name_H-M   'P 1'
#
loop_
_entity.id
_entity.type
_entity.pdbx_description
1 polymer ?
#
loop_
_entity_poly.entity_id
_entity_poly.type
_entity_poly.pdbx_seq_one_letter_code
_entity_poly.pdbx_strand_id
1 'polypeptide(L)'
;MYFQKSEVTGKTALVTGAGKGIGKATAIALAEAGADLIILSRTKSDLEKVKKQIIKIKKKCLIYDCDISNFEELKSVFNQITKLDILVNNAGTNRPEQFTKIKKEDMNYVVDLNLKAAFHVAQMGAKAMIKLKNRKSVGGSIINISSQLGKV
;
A
#
# COMPACT_ATOMS: atom_id res chain seq x y z
N MET A 1 6.01 1.93 -23.41
CA MET A 1 5.72 0.84 -22.45
C MET A 1 7.07 0.39 -21.91
N TYR A 2 7.40 0.79 -20.68
CA TYR A 2 8.77 0.66 -20.14
C TYR A 2 9.02 -0.61 -19.32
N PHE A 3 8.02 -1.50 -19.16
CA PHE A 3 8.16 -2.71 -18.37
C PHE A 3 7.97 -3.95 -19.23
N GLN A 4 8.93 -4.85 -19.21
CA GLN A 4 8.71 -6.21 -19.72
C GLN A 4 7.68 -6.88 -18.84
N LYS A 5 6.58 -7.35 -19.44
CA LYS A 5 5.42 -7.95 -18.75
C LYS A 5 5.72 -9.17 -17.87
N SER A 6 6.96 -9.62 -17.78
CA SER A 6 7.30 -10.91 -17.19
C SER A 6 7.70 -10.87 -15.72
N GLU A 7 8.15 -9.74 -15.19
CA GLU A 7 8.85 -9.75 -13.89
C GLU A 7 7.92 -9.88 -12.66
N VAL A 8 6.66 -9.42 -12.76
CA VAL A 8 5.69 -9.51 -11.65
C VAL A 8 4.45 -10.34 -12.00
N THR A 9 4.45 -11.04 -13.12
CA THR A 9 3.35 -11.95 -13.51
C THR A 9 3.19 -13.05 -12.47
N GLY A 10 1.93 -13.28 -12.04
CA GLY A 10 1.59 -14.24 -10.99
C GLY A 10 1.94 -13.80 -9.56
N LYS A 11 2.47 -12.60 -9.38
CA LYS A 11 2.68 -11.98 -8.06
C LYS A 11 1.41 -11.29 -7.58
N THR A 12 1.28 -11.16 -6.27
CA THR A 12 0.23 -10.37 -5.62
C THR A 12 0.87 -9.15 -4.94
N ALA A 13 0.44 -7.96 -5.34
CA ALA A 13 0.92 -6.70 -4.80
C ALA A 13 -0.15 -6.03 -3.92
N LEU A 14 0.24 -5.52 -2.76
CA LEU A 14 -0.59 -4.68 -1.91
C LEU A 14 -0.08 -3.24 -1.98
N VAL A 15 -1.01 -2.30 -2.21
CA VAL A 15 -0.70 -0.86 -2.23
C VAL A 15 -1.59 -0.12 -1.26
N THR A 16 -0.99 0.58 -0.28
CA THR A 16 -1.73 1.46 0.63
C THR A 16 -1.88 2.87 0.05
N GLY A 17 -2.98 3.56 0.38
CA GLY A 17 -3.28 4.87 -0.19
C GLY A 17 -3.55 4.83 -1.69
N ALA A 18 -4.06 3.72 -2.20
CA ALA A 18 -4.20 3.44 -3.64
C ALA A 18 -5.40 4.13 -4.31
N GLY A 19 -6.22 4.89 -3.57
CA GLY A 19 -7.42 5.53 -4.14
C GLY A 19 -7.12 6.68 -5.11
N LYS A 20 -5.97 7.35 -4.95
CA LYS A 20 -5.58 8.54 -5.73
C LYS A 20 -4.05 8.71 -5.80
N GLY A 21 -3.62 9.70 -6.59
CA GLY A 21 -2.21 10.13 -6.66
C GLY A 21 -1.23 8.99 -6.99
N ILE A 22 -0.10 9.00 -6.31
CA ILE A 22 1.01 8.05 -6.52
C ILE A 22 0.56 6.61 -6.28
N GLY A 23 -0.19 6.33 -5.20
CA GLY A 23 -0.66 4.98 -4.91
C GLY A 23 -1.56 4.40 -5.99
N LYS A 24 -2.49 5.21 -6.55
CA LYS A 24 -3.32 4.81 -7.69
C LYS A 24 -2.45 4.49 -8.92
N ALA A 25 -1.53 5.39 -9.27
CA ALA A 25 -0.65 5.19 -10.43
C ALA A 25 0.21 3.93 -10.28
N THR A 26 0.77 3.71 -9.09
CA THR A 26 1.56 2.52 -8.75
C THR A 26 0.73 1.23 -8.86
N ALA A 27 -0.51 1.24 -8.35
CA ALA A 27 -1.39 0.06 -8.44
C ALA A 27 -1.70 -0.30 -9.88
N ILE A 28 -1.99 0.69 -10.74
CA ILE A 28 -2.24 0.48 -12.16
C ILE A 28 -0.98 -0.04 -12.87
N ALA A 29 0.18 0.58 -12.64
CA ALA A 29 1.44 0.16 -13.25
C ALA A 29 1.82 -1.28 -12.87
N LEU A 30 1.63 -1.68 -11.61
CA LEU A 30 1.85 -3.07 -11.17
C LEU A 30 0.88 -4.06 -11.86
N ALA A 31 -0.37 -3.65 -12.06
CA ALA A 31 -1.34 -4.46 -12.82
C ALA A 31 -0.93 -4.60 -14.29
N GLU A 32 -0.48 -3.53 -14.93
CA GLU A 32 0.05 -3.54 -16.30
C GLU A 32 1.28 -4.41 -16.43
N ALA A 33 2.15 -4.42 -15.40
CA ALA A 33 3.32 -5.29 -15.31
C ALA A 33 2.98 -6.76 -15.03
N GLY A 34 1.71 -7.08 -14.71
CA GLY A 34 1.24 -8.47 -14.60
C GLY A 34 0.84 -8.94 -13.22
N ALA A 35 0.91 -8.11 -12.17
CA ALA A 35 0.50 -8.49 -10.81
C ALA A 35 -1.02 -8.49 -10.62
N ASP A 36 -1.51 -9.32 -9.72
CA ASP A 36 -2.82 -9.17 -9.09
C ASP A 36 -2.71 -8.17 -7.92
N LEU A 37 -3.77 -7.41 -7.65
CA LEU A 37 -3.73 -6.28 -6.73
C LEU A 37 -4.60 -6.47 -5.49
N ILE A 38 -4.09 -5.99 -4.35
CA ILE A 38 -4.82 -5.68 -3.14
C ILE A 38 -4.62 -4.18 -2.90
N ILE A 39 -5.69 -3.41 -2.84
CA ILE A 39 -5.59 -1.96 -2.71
C ILE A 39 -6.37 -1.47 -1.48
N LEU A 40 -5.71 -0.62 -0.68
CA LEU A 40 -6.24 -0.06 0.55
C LEU A 40 -6.33 1.45 0.48
N SER A 41 -7.44 2.02 0.92
CA SER A 41 -7.59 3.43 1.30
C SER A 41 -8.84 3.63 2.15
N ARG A 42 -9.01 4.81 2.72
CA ARG A 42 -10.20 5.17 3.53
C ARG A 42 -11.45 5.43 2.70
N THR A 43 -11.31 5.66 1.39
CA THR A 43 -12.42 6.07 0.51
C THR A 43 -12.76 4.94 -0.45
N LYS A 44 -13.80 4.20 -0.14
CA LYS A 44 -14.27 3.05 -0.94
C LYS A 44 -14.59 3.42 -2.38
N SER A 45 -15.26 4.56 -2.61
CA SER A 45 -15.62 5.01 -3.95
C SER A 45 -14.40 5.24 -4.86
N ASP A 46 -13.28 5.70 -4.32
CA ASP A 46 -12.05 5.88 -5.08
C ASP A 46 -11.37 4.53 -5.39
N LEU A 47 -11.39 3.59 -4.43
CA LEU A 47 -10.92 2.22 -4.66
C LEU A 47 -11.71 1.51 -5.76
N GLU A 48 -13.04 1.68 -5.79
CA GLU A 48 -13.89 1.08 -6.83
C GLU A 48 -13.55 1.61 -8.23
N LYS A 49 -13.24 2.91 -8.36
CA LYS A 49 -12.77 3.49 -9.62
C LYS A 49 -11.45 2.87 -10.09
N VAL A 50 -10.51 2.68 -9.15
CA VAL A 50 -9.21 2.06 -9.45
C VAL A 50 -9.37 0.58 -9.79
N LYS A 51 -10.18 -0.16 -9.03
CA LYS A 51 -10.51 -1.55 -9.30
C LYS A 51 -11.06 -1.76 -10.71
N LYS A 52 -12.00 -0.90 -11.15
CA LYS A 52 -12.54 -0.96 -12.53
C LYS A 52 -11.44 -0.84 -13.59
N GLN A 53 -10.42 0.00 -13.36
CA GLN A 53 -9.29 0.15 -14.28
C GLN A 53 -8.41 -1.12 -14.29
N ILE A 54 -8.12 -1.68 -13.12
CA ILE A 54 -7.32 -2.90 -12.99
C ILE A 54 -8.01 -4.11 -13.63
N ILE A 55 -9.33 -4.25 -13.46
CA ILE A 55 -10.10 -5.34 -14.08
C ILE A 55 -10.08 -5.22 -15.62
N LYS A 56 -10.12 -4.01 -16.19
CA LYS A 56 -9.97 -3.81 -17.65
C LYS A 56 -8.63 -4.32 -18.18
N ILE A 57 -7.58 -4.32 -17.35
CA ILE A 57 -6.25 -4.89 -17.66
C ILE A 57 -6.24 -6.42 -17.47
N LYS A 58 -7.39 -7.05 -17.16
CA LYS A 58 -7.56 -8.49 -16.92
C LYS A 58 -6.76 -9.00 -15.71
N LYS A 59 -6.63 -8.18 -14.67
CA LYS A 59 -6.01 -8.54 -13.38
C LYS A 59 -7.04 -8.58 -12.26
N LYS A 60 -6.80 -9.44 -11.27
CA LYS A 60 -7.62 -9.49 -10.05
C LYS A 60 -7.32 -8.28 -9.18
N CYS A 61 -8.37 -7.74 -8.54
CA CYS A 61 -8.22 -6.62 -7.62
C CYS A 61 -9.17 -6.78 -6.43
N LEU A 62 -8.60 -6.97 -5.26
CA LEU A 62 -9.30 -6.88 -3.99
C LEU A 62 -9.19 -5.47 -3.44
N ILE A 63 -10.26 -4.95 -2.87
CA ILE A 63 -10.29 -3.62 -2.24
C ILE A 63 -10.65 -3.75 -0.77
N TYR A 64 -10.01 -2.95 0.07
CA TYR A 64 -10.34 -2.82 1.48
C TYR A 64 -10.40 -1.32 1.84
N ASP A 65 -11.58 -0.84 2.23
CA ASP A 65 -11.74 0.45 2.85
C ASP A 65 -11.31 0.35 4.30
N CYS A 66 -10.11 0.84 4.56
CA CYS A 66 -9.42 0.70 5.84
C CYS A 66 -8.66 1.99 6.16
N ASP A 67 -8.80 2.46 7.39
CA ASP A 67 -7.85 3.42 7.94
C ASP A 67 -6.66 2.65 8.54
N ILE A 68 -5.51 2.74 7.87
CA ILE A 68 -4.31 2.02 8.30
C ILE A 68 -3.77 2.50 9.66
N SER A 69 -4.20 3.66 10.17
CA SER A 69 -3.88 4.13 11.52
C SER A 69 -4.73 3.42 12.59
N ASN A 70 -5.85 2.79 12.20
CA ASN A 70 -6.60 1.90 13.07
C ASN A 70 -6.00 0.49 13.00
N PHE A 71 -5.28 0.11 14.05
CA PHE A 71 -4.56 -1.16 14.13
C PHE A 71 -5.47 -2.39 13.99
N GLU A 72 -6.67 -2.38 14.58
CA GLU A 72 -7.58 -3.53 14.53
C GLU A 72 -8.23 -3.69 13.14
N GLU A 73 -8.58 -2.60 12.46
CA GLU A 73 -9.01 -2.64 11.06
C GLU A 73 -7.90 -3.21 10.16
N LEU A 74 -6.69 -2.69 10.30
CA LEU A 74 -5.53 -3.14 9.54
C LEU A 74 -5.26 -4.64 9.76
N LYS A 75 -5.29 -5.10 11.01
CA LYS A 75 -5.12 -6.50 11.39
C LYS A 75 -6.21 -7.39 10.77
N SER A 76 -7.46 -6.93 10.79
CA SER A 76 -8.58 -7.64 10.14
C SER A 76 -8.34 -7.82 8.64
N VAL A 77 -7.86 -6.80 7.95
CA VAL A 77 -7.50 -6.87 6.52
C VAL A 77 -6.38 -7.89 6.30
N PHE A 78 -5.28 -7.81 7.06
CA PHE A 78 -4.15 -8.73 6.88
C PHE A 78 -4.49 -10.20 7.20
N ASN A 79 -5.46 -10.46 8.08
CA ASN A 79 -5.96 -11.82 8.34
C ASN A 79 -6.65 -12.47 7.13
N GLN A 80 -7.15 -11.67 6.19
CA GLN A 80 -7.80 -12.14 4.96
C GLN A 80 -6.81 -12.32 3.79
N ILE A 81 -5.58 -11.85 3.93
CA ILE A 81 -4.56 -11.92 2.88
C ILE A 81 -3.87 -13.28 2.93
N THR A 82 -4.12 -14.11 1.91
CA THR A 82 -3.54 -15.45 1.80
C THR A 82 -2.23 -15.49 1.02
N LYS A 83 -1.99 -14.49 0.16
CA LYS A 83 -0.78 -14.38 -0.66
C LYS A 83 -0.36 -12.91 -0.77
N LEU A 84 0.93 -12.64 -0.52
CA LEU A 84 1.53 -11.32 -0.69
C LEU A 84 2.98 -11.49 -1.13
N ASP A 85 3.33 -10.86 -2.25
CA ASP A 85 4.68 -10.89 -2.82
C ASP A 85 5.33 -9.50 -2.80
N ILE A 86 4.53 -8.46 -2.99
CA ILE A 86 4.99 -7.07 -3.09
C ILE A 86 4.11 -6.22 -2.17
N LEU A 87 4.73 -5.40 -1.33
CA LEU A 87 4.06 -4.38 -0.54
C LEU A 87 4.57 -3.00 -0.95
N VAL A 88 3.66 -2.11 -1.36
CA VAL A 88 3.95 -0.68 -1.54
C VAL A 88 3.28 0.10 -0.41
N ASN A 89 4.07 0.51 0.54
CA ASN A 89 3.67 1.29 1.70
C ASN A 89 3.71 2.78 1.31
N ASN A 90 2.59 3.26 0.77
CA ASN A 90 2.49 4.58 0.14
C ASN A 90 1.54 5.53 0.90
N ALA A 91 0.60 5.02 1.70
CA ALA A 91 -0.31 5.88 2.43
C ALA A 91 0.46 6.81 3.37
N GLY A 92 0.16 8.10 3.28
CA GLY A 92 0.78 9.13 4.09
C GLY A 92 0.02 10.45 3.95
N THR A 93 0.36 11.39 4.80
CA THR A 93 -0.25 12.71 4.84
C THR A 93 0.78 13.77 5.22
N ASN A 94 0.44 15.02 4.94
CA ASN A 94 1.15 16.18 5.46
C ASN A 94 0.14 17.21 5.98
N ARG A 95 0.52 17.96 7.01
CA ARG A 95 -0.21 19.11 7.56
C ARG A 95 0.78 20.26 7.70
N PRO A 96 1.08 20.96 6.58
CA PRO A 96 2.08 22.02 6.60
C PRO A 96 1.59 23.22 7.43
N GLU A 97 2.42 23.67 8.37
CA GLU A 97 2.19 24.83 9.19
C GLU A 97 3.55 25.43 9.59
N GLN A 98 3.58 26.71 9.98
CA GLN A 98 4.75 27.33 10.57
C GLN A 98 5.14 26.57 11.84
N PHE A 99 6.43 26.29 12.03
CA PHE A 99 6.91 25.45 13.13
C PHE A 99 6.35 25.86 14.51
N THR A 100 6.30 27.16 14.78
CA THR A 100 5.78 27.71 16.05
C THR A 100 4.26 27.61 16.22
N LYS A 101 3.53 27.24 15.17
CA LYS A 101 2.05 27.13 15.15
C LYS A 101 1.56 25.70 14.99
N ILE A 102 2.47 24.71 14.84
CA ILE A 102 2.08 23.30 14.73
C ILE A 102 1.33 22.88 16.00
N LYS A 103 0.11 22.39 15.83
CA LYS A 103 -0.68 21.84 16.91
C LYS A 103 -0.24 20.43 17.23
N LYS A 104 -0.32 20.06 18.53
CA LYS A 104 0.00 18.70 18.99
C LYS A 104 -0.81 17.63 18.25
N GLU A 105 -2.09 17.91 17.98
CA GLU A 105 -2.99 17.00 17.29
C GLU A 105 -2.53 16.75 15.84
N ASP A 106 -2.08 17.79 15.15
CA ASP A 106 -1.58 17.67 13.77
C ASP A 106 -0.26 16.90 13.71
N MET A 107 0.64 17.19 14.64
CA MET A 107 1.89 16.42 14.78
C MET A 107 1.59 14.94 15.06
N ASN A 108 0.72 14.65 16.04
CA ASN A 108 0.35 13.27 16.36
C ASN A 108 -0.26 12.57 15.17
N TYR A 109 -1.20 13.21 14.46
CA TYR A 109 -1.83 12.64 13.28
C TYR A 109 -0.83 12.26 12.17
N VAL A 110 0.14 13.13 11.91
CA VAL A 110 1.20 12.87 10.92
C VAL A 110 2.10 11.72 11.37
N VAL A 111 2.52 11.69 12.64
CA VAL A 111 3.36 10.62 13.20
C VAL A 111 2.61 9.29 13.22
N ASP A 112 1.35 9.29 13.63
CA ASP A 112 0.53 8.08 13.70
C ASP A 112 0.35 7.45 12.32
N LEU A 113 0.12 8.26 11.28
CA LEU A 113 -0.08 7.73 9.92
C LEU A 113 1.25 7.42 9.21
N ASN A 114 2.20 8.38 9.19
CA ASN A 114 3.40 8.24 8.36
C ASN A 114 4.48 7.35 8.98
N LEU A 115 4.47 7.19 10.31
CA LEU A 115 5.45 6.38 11.03
C LEU A 115 4.83 5.11 11.62
N LYS A 116 3.91 5.25 12.58
CA LYS A 116 3.39 4.08 13.31
C LYS A 116 2.57 3.16 12.41
N ALA A 117 1.62 3.70 11.64
CA ALA A 117 0.82 2.90 10.72
C ALA A 117 1.68 2.28 9.62
N ALA A 118 2.61 3.05 9.03
CA ALA A 118 3.55 2.54 8.04
C ALA A 118 4.41 1.39 8.58
N PHE A 119 4.89 1.48 9.82
CA PHE A 119 5.60 0.40 10.50
C PHE A 119 4.72 -0.85 10.64
N HIS A 120 3.49 -0.71 11.13
CA HIS A 120 2.58 -1.84 11.30
C HIS A 120 2.21 -2.51 9.97
N VAL A 121 1.96 -1.73 8.93
CA VAL A 121 1.74 -2.24 7.57
C VAL A 121 2.93 -3.06 7.08
N ALA A 122 4.16 -2.52 7.23
CA ALA A 122 5.37 -3.22 6.84
C ALA A 122 5.57 -4.52 7.64
N GLN A 123 5.36 -4.49 8.96
CA GLN A 123 5.49 -5.66 9.83
C GLN A 123 4.47 -6.75 9.48
N MET A 124 3.18 -6.38 9.28
CA MET A 124 2.14 -7.34 8.90
C MET A 124 2.38 -7.89 7.49
N GLY A 125 2.83 -7.03 6.57
CA GLY A 125 3.21 -7.44 5.22
C GLY A 125 4.36 -8.45 5.22
N ALA A 126 5.41 -8.20 5.98
CA ALA A 126 6.51 -9.15 6.15
C ALA A 126 6.03 -10.50 6.72
N LYS A 127 5.20 -10.46 7.77
CA LYS A 127 4.60 -11.67 8.35
C LYS A 127 3.77 -12.46 7.33
N ALA A 128 2.96 -11.78 6.51
CA ALA A 128 2.17 -12.41 5.45
C ALA A 128 3.07 -13.05 4.37
N MET A 129 4.15 -12.36 3.97
CA MET A 129 5.13 -12.88 3.01
C MET A 129 5.86 -14.13 3.54
N ILE A 130 6.34 -14.12 4.78
CA ILE A 130 7.12 -15.21 5.37
C ILE A 130 6.31 -16.52 5.47
N LYS A 131 5.00 -16.45 5.62
CA LYS A 131 4.11 -17.62 5.68
C LYS A 131 4.04 -18.44 4.38
N LEU A 132 4.46 -17.90 3.24
CA LEU A 132 4.43 -18.61 1.97
C LEU A 132 5.52 -19.68 1.91
N LYS A 133 5.14 -20.94 1.57
CA LYS A 133 6.02 -22.13 1.60
C LYS A 133 7.31 -21.98 0.79
N ASN A 134 7.27 -21.25 -0.34
CA ASN A 134 8.41 -21.07 -1.25
C ASN A 134 9.16 -19.75 -1.03
N ARG A 135 8.91 -19.04 0.09
CA ARG A 135 9.47 -17.70 0.30
C ARG A 135 10.99 -17.67 0.37
N LYS A 136 11.61 -18.72 0.91
CA LYS A 136 13.08 -18.82 1.01
C LYS A 136 13.77 -18.77 -0.37
N SER A 137 13.11 -19.28 -1.42
CA SER A 137 13.66 -19.30 -2.79
C SER A 137 13.22 -18.10 -3.64
N VAL A 138 12.03 -17.52 -3.38
CA VAL A 138 11.44 -16.48 -4.24
C VAL A 138 11.58 -15.07 -3.67
N GLY A 139 11.72 -14.95 -2.34
CA GLY A 139 11.77 -13.65 -1.67
C GLY A 139 10.43 -12.91 -1.66
N GLY A 140 10.43 -11.67 -1.14
CA GLY A 140 9.33 -10.71 -1.17
C GLY A 140 9.91 -9.30 -1.14
N SER A 141 9.15 -8.31 -1.63
CA SER A 141 9.61 -6.92 -1.72
C SER A 141 8.71 -6.00 -0.90
N ILE A 142 9.31 -5.16 -0.07
CA ILE A 142 8.62 -4.06 0.65
C ILE A 142 9.22 -2.75 0.18
N ILE A 143 8.38 -1.88 -0.35
CA ILE A 143 8.73 -0.55 -0.86
C ILE A 143 8.04 0.48 0.02
N ASN A 144 8.82 1.33 0.69
CA ASN A 144 8.30 2.46 1.44
C ASN A 144 8.44 3.73 0.61
N ILE A 145 7.33 4.40 0.36
CA ILE A 145 7.33 5.70 -0.34
C ILE A 145 7.67 6.78 0.69
N SER A 146 8.78 7.44 0.48
CA SER A 146 9.29 8.54 1.29
C SER A 146 9.10 9.87 0.55
N SER A 147 9.60 10.96 1.13
CA SER A 147 9.54 12.29 0.56
C SER A 147 10.93 12.92 0.51
N GLN A 148 11.15 13.81 -0.46
CA GLN A 148 12.33 14.67 -0.49
C GLN A 148 12.46 15.54 0.77
N LEU A 149 11.34 15.85 1.44
CA LEU A 149 11.33 16.59 2.71
C LEU A 149 11.90 15.78 3.89
N GLY A 150 12.11 14.47 3.73
CA GLY A 150 12.79 13.64 4.73
C GLY A 150 14.31 13.77 4.73
N LYS A 151 14.90 14.64 3.91
CA LYS A 151 16.35 14.89 3.83
C LYS A 151 16.77 16.25 4.35
N VAL A 152 15.83 17.02 4.91
CA VAL A 152 16.10 18.38 5.41
C VAL A 152 16.34 18.32 6.91
#